data_ee8dd21f690d4e62225e6054f0adfc33
#
_entry.id   ee8dd21f690d4e62225e6054f0adfc33
#
_cell.length_a   1.000
_cell.length_b   1.000
_cell.length_c   1.000
_cell.angle_alpha   90.00
_cell.angle_beta   90.00
_cell.angle_gamma   90.00
#
_symmetry.space_group_name_H-M   'P 1'
#
loop_
_entity.id
_entity.type
_entity.pdbx_description
1 polymer ?
#
loop_
_entity_poly.entity_id
_entity_poly.type
_entity_poly.pdbx_seq_one_letter_code
_entity_poly.pdbx_strand_id
1 'polypeptide(L)'
;MKKRWPFPYIIIATKNKGKLKQFADLFQDHLHLRVKGLDEFPQLPEIVEDRDTFEGNALKKAETIAAALQAPVISDDSGLVVPALHGAPGIYSARYAGEGATDEANNEKLLAEMSEVPDEQRQGKYVCAMALAVPGEESQVVRGECHGVITRQPRGQEGFGYDPLFYVPEEGKTMAELPKERKYRISHRAKATEKLIQLLKAQYDFDGEE
;
A
#
# COMPACT_ATOMS: atom_id res chain seq x y z
N MET A 1 -13.48 16.36 -21.24
CA MET A 1 -14.76 16.17 -20.54
C MET A 1 -14.59 14.98 -19.62
N LYS A 2 -14.91 15.10 -18.32
CA LYS A 2 -14.83 13.97 -17.37
C LYS A 2 -15.94 12.96 -17.70
N LYS A 3 -15.64 11.67 -17.47
CA LYS A 3 -16.65 10.62 -17.56
C LYS A 3 -17.48 10.60 -16.27
N ARG A 4 -18.77 10.33 -16.34
CA ARG A 4 -19.56 10.07 -15.14
C ARG A 4 -19.11 8.72 -14.53
N TRP A 5 -18.92 8.69 -13.21
CA TRP A 5 -18.64 7.42 -12.51
C TRP A 5 -19.86 6.49 -12.62
N PRO A 6 -19.70 5.28 -13.22
CA PRO A 6 -20.87 4.47 -13.56
C PRO A 6 -21.30 3.47 -12.49
N PHE A 7 -20.61 3.45 -11.32
CA PHE A 7 -20.85 2.46 -10.29
C PHE A 7 -21.27 3.10 -8.96
N PRO A 8 -22.14 2.44 -8.15
CA PRO A 8 -22.60 2.99 -6.88
C PRO A 8 -21.55 2.84 -5.76
N TYR A 9 -20.46 2.13 -6.00
CA TYR A 9 -19.40 1.88 -5.03
C TYR A 9 -18.08 1.55 -5.74
N ILE A 10 -17.01 1.48 -4.96
CA ILE A 10 -15.72 0.94 -5.36
C ILE A 10 -15.26 -0.11 -4.33
N ILE A 11 -14.60 -1.16 -4.80
CA ILE A 11 -14.09 -2.23 -3.94
C ILE A 11 -12.63 -1.94 -3.61
N ILE A 12 -12.28 -2.02 -2.34
CA ILE A 12 -10.88 -2.04 -1.88
C ILE A 12 -10.50 -3.48 -1.60
N ALA A 13 -9.49 -3.99 -2.28
CA ALA A 13 -9.03 -5.38 -2.20
C ALA A 13 -8.28 -5.65 -0.89
N THR A 14 -8.95 -5.51 0.23
CA THR A 14 -8.42 -5.77 1.58
C THR A 14 -9.44 -6.44 2.46
N LYS A 15 -8.95 -7.33 3.36
CA LYS A 15 -9.72 -7.88 4.48
C LYS A 15 -9.43 -7.16 5.80
N ASN A 16 -8.48 -6.23 5.81
CA ASN A 16 -8.13 -5.45 7.00
C ASN A 16 -9.17 -4.35 7.22
N LYS A 17 -9.97 -4.48 8.29
CA LYS A 17 -11.05 -3.56 8.61
C LYS A 17 -10.58 -2.11 8.92
N GLY A 18 -9.42 -1.97 9.55
CA GLY A 18 -8.85 -0.65 9.85
C GLY A 18 -8.42 0.08 8.58
N LYS A 19 -7.78 -0.64 7.67
CA LYS A 19 -7.40 -0.13 6.34
C LYS A 19 -8.63 0.24 5.52
N LEU A 20 -9.63 -0.64 5.50
CA LEU A 20 -10.89 -0.39 4.78
C LEU A 20 -11.60 0.86 5.30
N LYS A 21 -11.67 1.04 6.63
CA LYS A 21 -12.28 2.22 7.23
C LYS A 21 -11.57 3.51 6.83
N GLN A 22 -10.24 3.51 6.83
CA GLN A 22 -9.45 4.67 6.40
C GLN A 22 -9.75 5.05 4.94
N PHE A 23 -9.81 4.07 4.05
CA PHE A 23 -10.21 4.32 2.66
C PHE A 23 -11.65 4.83 2.55
N ALA A 24 -12.57 4.22 3.29
CA ALA A 24 -13.97 4.62 3.26
C ALA A 24 -14.16 6.09 3.66
N ASP A 25 -13.50 6.51 4.74
CA ASP A 25 -13.54 7.90 5.19
C ASP A 25 -12.96 8.85 4.11
N LEU A 26 -11.79 8.55 3.55
CA LEU A 26 -11.17 9.37 2.51
C LEU A 26 -11.99 9.44 1.21
N PHE A 27 -12.55 8.33 0.77
CA PHE A 27 -13.34 8.30 -0.46
C PHE A 27 -14.71 8.98 -0.28
N GLN A 28 -15.31 8.87 0.91
CA GLN A 28 -16.53 9.62 1.23
C GLN A 28 -16.27 11.12 1.25
N ASP A 29 -15.20 11.57 1.91
CA ASP A 29 -14.87 12.99 2.05
C ASP A 29 -14.48 13.65 0.73
N HIS A 30 -13.78 12.92 -0.13
CA HIS A 30 -13.22 13.48 -1.36
C HIS A 30 -14.02 13.21 -2.63
N LEU A 31 -14.75 12.11 -2.68
CA LEU A 31 -15.42 11.61 -3.88
C LEU A 31 -16.91 11.34 -3.69
N HIS A 32 -17.43 11.43 -2.45
CA HIS A 32 -18.79 11.02 -2.08
C HIS A 32 -19.11 9.58 -2.52
N LEU A 33 -18.10 8.71 -2.55
CA LEU A 33 -18.17 7.36 -3.08
C LEU A 33 -18.15 6.32 -1.96
N ARG A 34 -19.11 5.41 -2.00
CA ARG A 34 -19.17 4.28 -1.07
C ARG A 34 -18.04 3.28 -1.37
N VAL A 35 -17.43 2.74 -0.31
CA VAL A 35 -16.38 1.73 -0.37
C VAL A 35 -16.89 0.39 0.18
N LYS A 36 -16.52 -0.71 -0.48
CA LYS A 36 -16.75 -2.08 -0.02
C LYS A 36 -15.42 -2.82 0.14
N GLY A 37 -15.35 -3.71 1.13
CA GLY A 37 -14.21 -4.59 1.34
C GLY A 37 -14.43 -6.00 0.79
N LEU A 38 -13.39 -6.84 0.82
CA LEU A 38 -13.46 -8.22 0.32
C LEU A 38 -14.30 -9.15 1.19
N ASP A 39 -14.59 -8.80 2.42
CA ASP A 39 -15.46 -9.54 3.32
C ASP A 39 -16.93 -9.57 2.84
N GLU A 40 -17.34 -8.62 2.01
CA GLU A 40 -18.66 -8.63 1.36
C GLU A 40 -18.74 -9.62 0.17
N PHE A 41 -17.61 -10.21 -0.24
CA PHE A 41 -17.51 -11.06 -1.43
C PHE A 41 -16.79 -12.40 -1.10
N PRO A 42 -17.46 -13.36 -0.45
CA PRO A 42 -16.80 -14.56 0.08
C PRO A 42 -16.30 -15.56 -0.98
N GLN A 43 -16.72 -15.44 -2.24
CA GLN A 43 -16.39 -16.37 -3.33
C GLN A 43 -15.38 -15.77 -4.33
N LEU A 44 -14.30 -15.16 -3.81
CA LEU A 44 -13.25 -14.66 -4.68
C LEU A 44 -12.21 -15.75 -4.99
N PRO A 45 -11.62 -15.74 -6.20
CA PRO A 45 -10.52 -16.62 -6.53
C PRO A 45 -9.30 -16.28 -5.65
N GLU A 46 -8.50 -17.30 -5.35
CA GLU A 46 -7.18 -17.08 -4.76
C GLU A 46 -6.28 -16.36 -5.78
N ILE A 47 -5.63 -15.31 -5.34
CA ILE A 47 -4.75 -14.51 -6.19
C ILE A 47 -3.32 -14.68 -5.73
N VAL A 48 -2.50 -15.28 -6.59
CA VAL A 48 -1.06 -15.45 -6.37
C VAL A 48 -0.34 -14.19 -6.83
N GLU A 49 0.39 -13.57 -5.93
CA GLU A 49 1.25 -12.41 -6.21
C GLU A 49 2.60 -12.91 -6.75
N ASP A 50 2.65 -13.22 -8.04
CA ASP A 50 3.79 -13.83 -8.74
C ASP A 50 4.47 -12.90 -9.76
N ARG A 51 4.20 -11.61 -9.67
CA ARG A 51 4.84 -10.59 -10.52
C ARG A 51 6.14 -10.09 -9.90
N ASP A 52 7.00 -9.53 -10.74
CA ASP A 52 8.34 -9.06 -10.36
C ASP A 52 8.36 -7.63 -9.80
N THR A 53 7.21 -6.94 -9.82
CA THR A 53 7.09 -5.55 -9.38
C THR A 53 5.87 -5.35 -8.49
N PHE A 54 5.90 -4.31 -7.65
CA PHE A 54 4.74 -3.89 -6.86
C PHE A 54 3.56 -3.53 -7.76
N GLU A 55 3.82 -2.80 -8.84
CA GLU A 55 2.81 -2.41 -9.82
C GLU A 55 2.16 -3.65 -10.48
N GLY A 56 2.98 -4.62 -10.87
CA GLY A 56 2.51 -5.86 -11.48
C GLY A 56 1.61 -6.68 -10.55
N ASN A 57 1.98 -6.82 -9.28
CA ASN A 57 1.17 -7.52 -8.28
C ASN A 57 -0.14 -6.77 -7.98
N ALA A 58 -0.08 -5.46 -7.80
CA ALA A 58 -1.27 -4.64 -7.58
C ALA A 58 -2.25 -4.71 -8.76
N LEU A 59 -1.75 -4.59 -10.00
CA LEU A 59 -2.56 -4.70 -11.22
C LEU A 59 -3.20 -6.08 -11.35
N LYS A 60 -2.43 -7.15 -11.19
CA LYS A 60 -2.96 -8.52 -11.26
C LYS A 60 -4.10 -8.73 -10.29
N LYS A 61 -3.93 -8.30 -9.05
CA LYS A 61 -4.96 -8.42 -8.00
C LYS A 61 -6.21 -7.63 -8.34
N ALA A 62 -6.07 -6.35 -8.70
CA ALA A 62 -7.20 -5.50 -9.06
C ALA A 62 -7.97 -6.04 -10.27
N GLU A 63 -7.28 -6.40 -11.34
CA GLU A 63 -7.87 -6.91 -12.59
C GLU A 63 -8.58 -8.24 -12.39
N THR A 64 -8.00 -9.16 -11.63
CA THR A 64 -8.60 -10.46 -11.32
C THR A 64 -9.91 -10.31 -10.56
N ILE A 65 -9.93 -9.47 -9.54
CA ILE A 65 -11.14 -9.21 -8.73
C ILE A 65 -12.18 -8.44 -9.54
N ALA A 66 -11.77 -7.41 -10.30
CA ALA A 66 -12.68 -6.63 -11.12
C ALA A 66 -13.38 -7.49 -12.19
N ALA A 67 -12.64 -8.41 -12.82
CA ALA A 67 -13.20 -9.36 -13.78
C ALA A 67 -14.20 -10.32 -13.13
N ALA A 68 -13.88 -10.84 -11.94
CA ALA A 68 -14.75 -11.77 -11.21
C ALA A 68 -16.05 -11.11 -10.72
N LEU A 69 -15.98 -9.86 -10.25
CA LEU A 69 -17.11 -9.16 -9.63
C LEU A 69 -17.82 -8.17 -10.57
N GLN A 70 -17.28 -7.93 -11.76
CA GLN A 70 -17.77 -6.92 -12.72
C GLN A 70 -18.00 -5.55 -12.05
N ALA A 71 -17.05 -5.14 -11.23
CA ALA A 71 -17.10 -3.92 -10.43
C ALA A 71 -15.70 -3.26 -10.37
N PRO A 72 -15.62 -1.95 -10.10
CA PRO A 72 -14.34 -1.28 -9.98
C PRO A 72 -13.61 -1.70 -8.70
N VAL A 73 -12.32 -1.97 -8.82
CA VAL A 73 -11.47 -2.46 -7.72
C VAL A 73 -10.19 -1.64 -7.63
N ILE A 74 -9.85 -1.27 -6.40
CA ILE A 74 -8.53 -0.77 -6.03
C ILE A 74 -7.82 -1.87 -5.25
N SER A 75 -6.58 -2.16 -5.62
CA SER A 75 -5.69 -2.99 -4.83
C SER A 75 -4.35 -2.30 -4.63
N ASP A 76 -3.62 -2.71 -3.61
CA ASP A 76 -2.27 -2.25 -3.37
C ASP A 76 -1.30 -3.41 -3.19
N ASP A 77 -0.04 -3.15 -3.51
CA ASP A 77 1.11 -3.94 -3.11
C ASP A 77 2.19 -3.01 -2.57
N SER A 78 2.74 -3.37 -1.42
CA SER A 78 3.65 -2.50 -0.67
C SER A 78 4.83 -3.28 -0.13
N GLY A 79 5.95 -2.60 0.05
CA GLY A 79 7.11 -3.20 0.67
C GLY A 79 8.22 -2.21 0.95
N LEU A 80 9.26 -2.72 1.56
CA LEU A 80 10.49 -2.02 1.87
C LEU A 80 11.56 -2.34 0.81
N VAL A 81 12.20 -1.31 0.29
CA VAL A 81 13.28 -1.41 -0.68
C VAL A 81 14.55 -0.83 -0.09
N VAL A 82 15.60 -1.65 0.02
CA VAL A 82 16.90 -1.24 0.56
C VAL A 82 17.98 -1.40 -0.53
N PRO A 83 18.50 -0.29 -1.09
CA PRO A 83 19.49 -0.36 -2.16
C PRO A 83 20.76 -1.15 -1.81
N ALA A 84 21.25 -1.03 -0.56
CA ALA A 84 22.43 -1.79 -0.11
C ALA A 84 22.22 -3.32 -0.13
N LEU A 85 20.97 -3.78 -0.14
CA LEU A 85 20.58 -5.18 -0.28
C LEU A 85 20.03 -5.50 -1.69
N HIS A 86 20.46 -4.75 -2.71
CA HIS A 86 19.99 -4.90 -4.09
C HIS A 86 18.47 -4.82 -4.25
N GLY A 87 17.82 -4.01 -3.41
CA GLY A 87 16.38 -3.81 -3.41
C GLY A 87 15.58 -4.73 -2.49
N ALA A 88 16.21 -5.72 -1.87
CA ALA A 88 15.54 -6.57 -0.88
C ALA A 88 15.12 -5.75 0.37
N PRO A 89 14.06 -6.11 1.08
CA PRO A 89 13.10 -7.22 0.85
C PRO A 89 12.21 -7.08 -0.40
N GLY A 90 11.92 -5.87 -0.88
CA GLY A 90 11.14 -5.61 -2.09
C GLY A 90 9.74 -6.24 -2.03
N ILE A 91 9.35 -6.90 -3.09
CA ILE A 91 8.04 -7.59 -3.20
C ILE A 91 7.89 -8.76 -2.20
N TYR A 92 8.97 -9.22 -1.59
CA TYR A 92 8.99 -10.28 -0.57
C TYR A 92 8.90 -9.76 0.87
N SER A 93 8.61 -8.48 1.06
CA SER A 93 8.66 -7.82 2.38
C SER A 93 7.85 -8.54 3.45
N ALA A 94 6.65 -9.04 3.16
CA ALA A 94 5.82 -9.75 4.13
C ALA A 94 6.35 -11.14 4.49
N ARG A 95 7.12 -11.78 3.61
CA ARG A 95 7.66 -13.13 3.74
C ARG A 95 9.18 -13.19 3.62
N TYR A 96 9.85 -12.14 4.04
CA TYR A 96 11.30 -12.00 3.88
C TYR A 96 12.09 -13.08 4.63
N ALA A 97 11.65 -13.46 5.83
CA ALA A 97 12.22 -14.56 6.62
C ALA A 97 11.60 -15.94 6.27
N GLY A 98 10.73 -16.02 5.27
CA GLY A 98 10.05 -17.24 4.83
C GLY A 98 8.54 -17.11 4.82
N GLU A 99 7.85 -18.10 4.26
CA GLU A 99 6.40 -18.16 4.25
C GLU A 99 5.84 -18.18 5.69
N GLY A 100 4.84 -17.32 5.95
CA GLY A 100 4.23 -17.20 7.27
C GLY A 100 5.12 -16.54 8.32
N ALA A 101 6.21 -15.88 7.93
CA ALA A 101 7.10 -15.20 8.86
C ALA A 101 6.39 -14.10 9.65
N THR A 102 6.80 -13.94 10.92
CA THR A 102 6.36 -12.84 11.75
C THR A 102 7.12 -11.54 11.43
N ASP A 103 6.57 -10.41 11.84
CA ASP A 103 7.27 -9.12 11.71
C ASP A 103 8.62 -9.13 12.42
N GLU A 104 8.69 -9.75 13.60
CA GLU A 104 9.94 -9.93 14.36
C GLU A 104 10.99 -10.70 13.57
N ALA A 105 10.61 -11.84 12.98
CA ALA A 105 11.53 -12.65 12.16
C ALA A 105 12.03 -11.90 10.93
N ASN A 106 11.16 -11.15 10.27
CA ASN A 106 11.53 -10.31 9.13
C ASN A 106 12.50 -9.18 9.55
N ASN A 107 12.24 -8.54 10.69
CA ASN A 107 13.10 -7.49 11.23
C ASN A 107 14.47 -8.04 11.67
N GLU A 108 14.51 -9.19 12.29
CA GLU A 108 15.77 -9.86 12.66
C GLU A 108 16.62 -10.19 11.44
N LYS A 109 16.00 -10.70 10.38
CA LYS A 109 16.69 -10.97 9.12
C LYS A 109 17.23 -9.69 8.50
N LEU A 110 16.46 -8.63 8.46
CA LEU A 110 16.89 -7.33 7.92
C LEU A 110 18.08 -6.78 8.70
N LEU A 111 18.05 -6.81 10.03
CA LEU A 111 19.15 -6.36 10.87
C LEU A 111 20.42 -7.18 10.64
N ALA A 112 20.30 -8.50 10.52
CA ALA A 112 21.44 -9.38 10.24
C ALA A 112 22.09 -9.08 8.88
N GLU A 113 21.30 -8.92 7.83
CA GLU A 113 21.79 -8.60 6.49
C GLU A 113 22.36 -7.17 6.39
N MET A 114 21.90 -6.26 7.24
CA MET A 114 22.39 -4.89 7.32
C MET A 114 23.57 -4.70 8.26
N SER A 115 24.02 -5.74 8.98
CA SER A 115 25.03 -5.63 10.05
C SER A 115 26.33 -4.98 9.60
N GLU A 116 26.81 -5.31 8.41
CA GLU A 116 28.05 -4.78 7.83
C GLU A 116 27.86 -3.56 6.93
N VAL A 117 26.62 -3.09 6.78
CA VAL A 117 26.31 -1.91 5.95
C VAL A 117 26.62 -0.64 6.76
N PRO A 118 27.54 0.23 6.28
CA PRO A 118 27.90 1.44 6.99
C PRO A 118 26.73 2.43 7.06
N ASP A 119 26.77 3.33 8.04
CA ASP A 119 25.65 4.25 8.34
C ASP A 119 25.24 5.10 7.13
N GLU A 120 26.20 5.54 6.34
CA GLU A 120 25.97 6.35 5.13
C GLU A 120 25.31 5.60 3.97
N GLN A 121 25.17 4.27 4.05
CA GLN A 121 24.56 3.42 3.03
C GLN A 121 23.31 2.68 3.51
N ARG A 122 22.74 3.12 4.61
CA ARG A 122 21.56 2.48 5.22
C ARG A 122 20.23 3.06 4.79
N GLN A 123 20.20 3.81 3.68
CA GLN A 123 18.96 4.35 3.13
C GLN A 123 18.02 3.22 2.71
N GLY A 124 16.74 3.46 2.91
CA GLY A 124 15.67 2.61 2.45
C GLY A 124 14.44 3.45 2.07
N LYS A 125 13.50 2.81 1.43
CA LYS A 125 12.20 3.43 1.16
C LYS A 125 11.09 2.42 1.26
N TYR A 126 9.99 2.84 1.84
CA TYR A 126 8.72 2.16 1.65
C TYR A 126 8.10 2.55 0.32
N VAL A 127 7.56 1.57 -0.37
CA VAL A 127 6.84 1.74 -1.64
C VAL A 127 5.42 1.22 -1.49
N CYS A 128 4.47 1.94 -2.03
CA CYS A 128 3.09 1.47 -2.23
C CYS A 128 2.69 1.71 -3.67
N ALA A 129 2.37 0.65 -4.40
CA ALA A 129 1.71 0.72 -5.69
C ALA A 129 0.21 0.47 -5.48
N MET A 130 -0.63 1.36 -6.02
CA MET A 130 -2.09 1.20 -6.01
C MET A 130 -2.59 1.10 -7.44
N ALA A 131 -3.29 0.03 -7.74
CA ALA A 131 -3.91 -0.22 -9.02
C ALA A 131 -5.42 0.00 -8.96
N LEU A 132 -5.94 0.62 -10.02
CA LEU A 132 -7.36 0.78 -10.27
C LEU A 132 -7.74 -0.02 -11.50
N ALA A 133 -8.65 -0.96 -11.36
CA ALA A 133 -9.27 -1.70 -12.45
C ALA A 133 -10.76 -1.37 -12.51
N VAL A 134 -11.18 -0.79 -13.62
CA VAL A 134 -12.59 -0.47 -13.91
C VAL A 134 -13.04 -1.35 -15.07
N PRO A 135 -14.14 -2.11 -14.95
CA PRO A 135 -14.63 -2.95 -16.04
C PRO A 135 -14.81 -2.18 -17.35
N GLY A 136 -14.24 -2.70 -18.44
CA GLY A 136 -14.30 -2.07 -19.76
C GLY A 136 -13.31 -0.93 -19.99
N GLU A 137 -12.46 -0.62 -19.04
CA GLU A 137 -11.43 0.42 -19.17
C GLU A 137 -10.01 -0.16 -18.96
N GLU A 138 -9.02 0.57 -19.45
CA GLU A 138 -7.62 0.24 -19.19
C GLU A 138 -7.28 0.48 -17.72
N SER A 139 -6.64 -0.51 -17.09
CA SER A 139 -6.22 -0.41 -15.68
C SER A 139 -5.12 0.62 -15.52
N GLN A 140 -5.10 1.27 -14.36
CA GLN A 140 -4.14 2.33 -14.04
C GLN A 140 -3.45 2.01 -12.72
N VAL A 141 -2.25 2.53 -12.54
CA VAL A 141 -1.47 2.36 -11.31
C VAL A 141 -0.79 3.67 -10.93
N VAL A 142 -0.77 3.94 -9.64
CA VAL A 142 -0.04 5.06 -9.02
C VAL A 142 0.96 4.52 -8.01
N ARG A 143 1.98 5.29 -7.69
CA ARG A 143 3.03 4.92 -6.74
C ARG A 143 3.29 6.02 -5.74
N GLY A 144 3.32 5.66 -4.46
CA GLY A 144 3.76 6.49 -3.35
C GLY A 144 5.01 5.93 -2.71
N GLU A 145 5.91 6.79 -2.27
CA GLU A 145 7.14 6.41 -1.61
C GLU A 145 7.38 7.24 -0.34
N CYS A 146 7.94 6.61 0.67
CA CYS A 146 8.43 7.27 1.88
C CYS A 146 9.88 6.88 2.09
N HIS A 147 10.78 7.86 2.06
CA HIS A 147 12.22 7.65 2.21
C HIS A 147 12.64 7.69 3.68
N GLY A 148 13.59 6.87 4.04
CA GLY A 148 14.10 6.79 5.41
C GLY A 148 15.45 6.10 5.50
N VAL A 149 15.82 5.73 6.71
CA VAL A 149 17.09 5.09 7.04
C VAL A 149 16.81 3.87 7.92
N ILE A 150 17.45 2.75 7.62
CA ILE A 150 17.35 1.53 8.44
C ILE A 150 18.23 1.68 9.67
N THR A 151 17.60 1.60 10.84
CA THR A 151 18.28 1.70 12.13
C THR A 151 19.07 0.42 12.47
N ARG A 152 19.97 0.51 13.44
CA ARG A 152 20.72 -0.65 13.95
C ARG A 152 19.98 -1.38 15.06
N GLN A 153 18.99 -0.76 15.65
CA GLN A 153 18.17 -1.31 16.72
C GLN A 153 16.72 -0.89 16.54
N PRO A 154 15.75 -1.75 16.87
CA PRO A 154 14.35 -1.39 16.83
C PRO A 154 14.01 -0.30 17.85
N ARG A 155 13.17 0.65 17.45
CA ARG A 155 12.63 1.71 18.32
C ARG A 155 11.15 1.93 18.07
N GLY A 156 10.36 2.05 19.12
CA GLY A 156 8.94 2.22 19.07
C GLY A 156 8.16 0.92 18.99
N GLN A 157 6.86 0.99 19.24
CA GLN A 157 5.97 -0.16 19.29
C GLN A 157 4.70 0.01 18.47
N GLU A 158 4.52 1.18 17.86
CA GLU A 158 3.37 1.46 17.02
C GLU A 158 3.56 0.90 15.60
N GLY A 159 2.44 0.64 14.93
CA GLY A 159 2.46 0.19 13.55
C GLY A 159 2.68 -1.30 13.37
N PHE A 160 3.35 -1.68 12.28
CA PHE A 160 3.56 -3.07 11.88
C PHE A 160 4.78 -3.18 10.94
N GLY A 161 5.13 -4.41 10.56
CA GLY A 161 6.20 -4.66 9.62
C GLY A 161 7.55 -4.14 10.10
N TYR A 162 8.25 -3.42 9.24
CA TYR A 162 9.59 -2.87 9.49
C TYR A 162 9.58 -1.52 10.21
N ASP A 163 8.43 -1.03 10.64
CA ASP A 163 8.28 0.30 11.27
C ASP A 163 9.27 0.58 12.41
N PRO A 164 9.60 -0.37 13.29
CA PRO A 164 10.58 -0.14 14.36
C PRO A 164 12.01 0.12 13.85
N LEU A 165 12.33 -0.29 12.64
CA LEU A 165 13.65 -0.13 12.01
C LEU A 165 13.70 1.00 10.97
N PHE A 166 12.57 1.61 10.65
CA PHE A 166 12.48 2.62 9.61
C PHE A 166 12.45 4.03 10.20
N TYR A 167 13.62 4.67 10.22
CA TYR A 167 13.79 6.04 10.70
C TYR A 167 13.46 7.05 9.63
N VAL A 168 12.63 8.04 9.97
CA VAL A 168 12.23 9.14 9.10
C VAL A 168 12.98 10.41 9.54
N PRO A 169 14.01 10.86 8.80
CA PRO A 169 14.85 11.99 9.22
C PRO A 169 14.06 13.28 9.49
N GLU A 170 13.08 13.58 8.66
CA GLU A 170 12.24 14.78 8.80
C GLU A 170 11.42 14.79 10.10
N GLU A 171 11.11 13.63 10.64
CA GLU A 171 10.36 13.46 11.89
C GLU A 171 11.28 13.26 13.11
N GLY A 172 12.54 12.93 12.89
CA GLY A 172 13.48 12.59 13.96
C GLY A 172 13.12 11.33 14.73
N LYS A 173 12.29 10.44 14.15
CA LYS A 173 11.71 9.26 14.79
C LYS A 173 11.61 8.10 13.80
N THR A 174 11.50 6.88 14.31
CA THR A 174 11.08 5.73 13.50
C THR A 174 9.57 5.80 13.26
N MET A 175 9.10 5.08 12.23
CA MET A 175 7.66 4.94 11.97
C MET A 175 6.91 4.37 13.17
N ALA A 176 7.54 3.47 13.95
CA ALA A 176 6.94 2.88 15.14
C ALA A 176 6.92 3.83 16.36
N GLU A 177 7.58 4.96 16.29
CA GLU A 177 7.55 6.02 17.31
C GLU A 177 6.56 7.15 16.95
N LEU A 178 5.97 7.12 15.77
CA LEU A 178 5.04 8.15 15.31
C LEU A 178 3.59 7.80 15.67
N PRO A 179 2.79 8.81 16.07
CA PRO A 179 1.37 8.61 16.24
C PRO A 179 0.69 8.27 14.89
N LYS A 180 -0.38 7.49 14.96
CA LYS A 180 -1.11 6.97 13.81
C LYS A 180 -1.55 8.06 12.82
N GLU A 181 -2.01 9.19 13.35
CA GLU A 181 -2.45 10.34 12.54
C GLU A 181 -1.31 10.93 11.72
N ARG A 182 -0.08 10.95 12.27
CA ARG A 182 1.08 11.45 11.54
C ARG A 182 1.50 10.50 10.43
N LYS A 183 1.52 9.19 10.71
CA LYS A 183 1.78 8.15 9.69
C LYS A 183 0.83 8.25 8.52
N TYR A 184 -0.45 8.51 8.76
CA TYR A 184 -1.46 8.65 7.70
C TYR A 184 -1.24 9.84 6.76
N ARG A 185 -0.36 10.78 7.13
CA ARG A 185 -0.03 11.92 6.29
C ARG A 185 1.27 11.75 5.51
N ILE A 186 2.22 11.00 6.04
CA ILE A 186 3.59 10.92 5.48
C ILE A 186 3.91 9.57 4.85
N SER A 187 3.14 8.53 5.12
CA SER A 187 3.43 7.18 4.65
C SER A 187 3.36 7.05 3.13
N HIS A 188 4.03 6.04 2.61
CA HIS A 188 3.96 5.62 1.21
C HIS A 188 2.51 5.38 0.75
N ARG A 189 1.69 4.74 1.60
CA ARG A 189 0.27 4.49 1.30
C ARG A 189 -0.54 5.78 1.27
N ALA A 190 -0.31 6.71 2.19
CA ALA A 190 -0.98 8.01 2.17
C ALA A 190 -0.69 8.76 0.87
N LYS A 191 0.56 8.78 0.44
CA LYS A 191 0.97 9.43 -0.82
C LYS A 191 0.38 8.75 -2.06
N ALA A 192 0.35 7.41 -2.09
CA ALA A 192 -0.28 6.68 -3.18
C ALA A 192 -1.80 6.92 -3.22
N THR A 193 -2.47 6.93 -2.07
CA THR A 193 -3.91 7.18 -1.95
C THR A 193 -4.26 8.58 -2.45
N GLU A 194 -3.49 9.61 -2.09
CA GLU A 194 -3.68 10.97 -2.56
C GLU A 194 -3.58 11.06 -4.09
N LYS A 195 -2.54 10.45 -4.67
CA LYS A 195 -2.37 10.38 -6.13
C LYS A 195 -3.55 9.69 -6.82
N LEU A 196 -4.06 8.61 -6.23
CA LEU A 196 -5.20 7.88 -6.77
C LEU A 196 -6.48 8.72 -6.74
N ILE A 197 -6.74 9.42 -5.64
CA ILE A 197 -7.89 10.34 -5.53
C ILE A 197 -7.80 11.46 -6.56
N GLN A 198 -6.62 12.05 -6.74
CA GLN A 198 -6.39 13.07 -7.76
C GLN A 198 -6.64 12.55 -9.18
N LEU A 199 -6.17 11.33 -9.46
CA LEU A 199 -6.41 10.66 -10.74
C LEU A 199 -7.90 10.42 -11.00
N LEU A 200 -8.61 9.90 -10.00
CA LEU A 200 -10.06 9.70 -10.08
C LEU A 200 -10.82 11.01 -10.32
N LYS A 201 -10.50 12.06 -9.55
CA LYS A 201 -11.08 13.40 -9.74
C LYS A 201 -10.80 14.02 -11.10
N ALA A 202 -9.65 13.71 -11.71
CA ALA A 202 -9.30 14.23 -13.03
C ALA A 202 -10.10 13.54 -14.16
N GLN A 203 -10.44 12.27 -13.99
CA GLN A 203 -11.05 11.44 -15.03
C GLN A 203 -12.56 11.32 -14.89
N TYR A 204 -13.08 11.33 -13.67
CA TYR A 204 -14.48 11.04 -13.40
C TYR A 204 -15.18 12.19 -12.68
N ASP A 205 -16.47 12.27 -12.95
CA ASP A 205 -17.43 13.07 -12.22
C ASP A 205 -18.24 12.15 -11.31
N PHE A 206 -18.21 12.45 -10.01
CA PHE A 206 -18.88 11.68 -8.96
C PHE A 206 -20.16 12.36 -8.46
N ASP A 207 -20.43 13.60 -8.91
CA ASP A 207 -21.66 14.31 -8.56
C ASP A 207 -22.82 13.66 -9.31
N GLY A 208 -23.41 12.65 -8.68
CA GLY A 208 -24.70 12.14 -9.10
C GLY A 208 -25.78 13.18 -8.78
N GLU A 209 -26.62 13.51 -9.73
CA GLU A 209 -27.86 14.23 -9.46
C GLU A 209 -28.60 13.58 -8.29
N GLU A 210 -29.00 14.41 -7.31
CA GLU A 210 -29.97 14.06 -6.28
C GLU A 210 -31.29 13.54 -6.88
#